data_bc989ccb32a922f860c422fe147de086
#
_entry.id   bc989ccb32a922f860c422fe147de086
#
_cell.length_a   1.000
_cell.length_b   1.000
_cell.length_c   1.000
_cell.angle_alpha   90.00
_cell.angle_beta   90.00
_cell.angle_gamma   90.00
#
_symmetry.space_group_name_H-M   'P 1'
#
loop_
_entity.id
_entity.type
_entity.pdbx_description
1 polymer ?
#
loop_
_entity_poly.entity_id
_entity_poly.type
_entity_poly.pdbx_seq_one_letter_code
_entity_poly.pdbx_strand_id
1 'polypeptide(L)'
;MRVLGVNIKVLTCWHFIRERYFMTTQEKQIKLSLRPLSPRDPDQQHRAATPLELLFDLIFVVAIATAGQQLHHAIIENHLWHALPSYLMVFFALWWAWMNFSWFASAYDNDDALYRCLTFVQIVGSLVMAAGIPDVFRSQDFDVIIIGYVIMRMALVTQWLRAAKHDPERRVTAYRYAIGIVLVQIGW
;
A
#
# COMPACT_ATOMS: atom_id res chain seq x y z
N MET A 1 52.11 40.99 2.27
CA MET A 1 50.65 41.00 2.40
C MET A 1 50.02 40.45 1.12
N ARG A 2 49.78 39.14 1.06
CA ARG A 2 48.98 38.46 0.03
C ARG A 2 48.34 37.27 0.72
N VAL A 3 47.21 37.52 1.34
CA VAL A 3 46.34 36.46 1.87
C VAL A 3 44.94 36.88 1.46
N LEU A 4 44.22 35.98 0.79
CA LEU A 4 42.83 36.09 0.29
C LEU A 4 42.70 36.30 -1.24
N GLY A 5 43.42 35.53 -2.03
CA GLY A 5 43.05 35.26 -3.44
C GLY A 5 42.23 33.99 -3.58
N VAL A 6 41.12 33.87 -2.85
CA VAL A 6 40.11 32.86 -3.20
C VAL A 6 39.53 33.29 -4.54
N ASN A 7 39.82 32.47 -5.57
CA ASN A 7 39.54 32.78 -6.95
C ASN A 7 38.03 32.96 -7.12
N ILE A 8 37.56 34.19 -7.33
CA ILE A 8 36.15 34.55 -7.51
C ILE A 8 35.47 33.63 -8.55
N LYS A 9 36.23 33.12 -9.53
CA LYS A 9 35.76 32.14 -10.49
C LYS A 9 35.39 30.77 -9.87
N VAL A 10 36.03 30.37 -8.77
CA VAL A 10 35.71 29.13 -8.06
C VAL A 10 34.43 29.29 -7.25
N LEU A 11 34.23 30.44 -6.62
CA LEU A 11 33.00 30.76 -5.89
C LEU A 11 31.79 30.91 -6.81
N THR A 12 31.95 31.55 -7.96
CA THR A 12 30.86 31.64 -8.96
C THR A 12 30.54 30.28 -9.58
N CYS A 13 31.55 29.43 -9.84
CA CYS A 13 31.35 28.07 -10.33
C CYS A 13 30.62 27.20 -9.29
N TRP A 14 30.99 27.31 -8.01
CA TRP A 14 30.33 26.60 -6.92
C TRP A 14 28.88 27.07 -6.71
N HIS A 15 28.63 28.36 -6.81
CA HIS A 15 27.27 28.90 -6.73
C HIS A 15 26.39 28.41 -7.89
N PHE A 16 26.95 28.40 -9.10
CA PHE A 16 26.24 27.93 -10.29
C PHE A 16 25.96 26.42 -10.26
N ILE A 17 26.89 25.59 -9.76
CA ILE A 17 26.73 24.15 -9.59
C ILE A 17 25.67 23.88 -8.51
N ARG A 18 25.71 24.61 -7.41
CA ARG A 18 24.77 24.48 -6.28
C ARG A 18 23.35 24.88 -6.71
N GLU A 19 23.20 25.97 -7.45
CA GLU A 19 21.90 26.41 -8.00
C GLU A 19 21.34 25.37 -8.98
N ARG A 20 22.16 24.88 -9.92
CA ARG A 20 21.74 23.82 -10.84
C ARG A 20 21.35 22.53 -10.12
N TYR A 21 22.13 22.13 -9.13
CA TYR A 21 21.84 20.93 -8.34
C TYR A 21 20.54 21.08 -7.55
N PHE A 22 20.33 22.26 -6.96
CA PHE A 22 19.11 22.58 -6.20
C PHE A 22 17.88 22.64 -7.13
N MET A 23 17.99 23.27 -8.29
CA MET A 23 16.91 23.35 -9.29
C MET A 23 16.57 21.97 -9.85
N THR A 24 17.58 21.16 -10.19
CA THR A 24 17.37 19.80 -10.71
C THR A 24 16.73 18.89 -9.65
N THR A 25 17.11 19.08 -8.37
CA THR A 25 16.52 18.32 -7.25
C THR A 25 15.09 18.76 -6.98
N GLN A 26 14.79 20.07 -7.02
CA GLN A 26 13.44 20.61 -6.87
C GLN A 26 12.53 20.17 -8.04
N GLU A 27 13.01 20.23 -9.25
CA GLU A 27 12.26 19.81 -10.44
C GLU A 27 11.97 18.29 -10.43
N LYS A 28 12.93 17.49 -9.94
CA LYS A 28 12.76 16.06 -9.73
C LYS A 28 11.78 15.76 -8.60
N GLN A 29 11.78 16.55 -7.52
CA GLN A 29 10.84 16.45 -6.40
C GLN A 29 9.42 16.83 -6.84
N ILE A 30 9.24 17.89 -7.63
CA ILE A 30 7.94 18.31 -8.13
C ILE A 30 7.38 17.29 -9.15
N LYS A 31 8.23 16.72 -10.00
CA LYS A 31 7.83 15.62 -10.91
C LYS A 31 7.49 14.31 -10.18
N LEU A 32 8.01 14.08 -8.98
CA LEU A 32 7.63 12.91 -8.16
C LEU A 32 6.26 13.06 -7.48
N SER A 33 5.73 14.28 -7.35
CA SER A 33 4.60 14.51 -6.47
C SER A 33 3.22 14.21 -7.06
N LEU A 34 3.03 14.26 -8.38
CA LEU A 34 1.73 13.98 -9.00
C LEU A 34 1.90 13.55 -10.48
N ARG A 35 2.32 12.32 -10.70
CA ARG A 35 2.26 11.75 -12.07
C ARG A 35 0.83 11.31 -12.39
N PRO A 36 0.34 11.54 -13.64
CA PRO A 36 -0.87 10.87 -14.07
C PRO A 36 -0.67 9.35 -13.98
N LEU A 37 -1.68 8.64 -13.46
CA LEU A 37 -1.66 7.19 -13.47
C LEU A 37 -1.61 6.71 -14.92
N SER A 38 -0.58 5.96 -15.27
CA SER A 38 -0.50 5.30 -16.56
C SER A 38 -0.84 3.81 -16.38
N PRO A 39 -1.69 3.26 -17.25
CA PRO A 39 -1.91 1.83 -17.29
C PRO A 39 -0.58 1.13 -17.62
N ARG A 40 -0.36 -0.02 -16.99
CA ARG A 40 0.83 -0.82 -17.23
C ARG A 40 0.77 -1.48 -18.60
N ASP A 41 1.93 -1.59 -19.25
CA ASP A 41 2.09 -2.32 -20.50
C ASP A 41 1.92 -3.83 -20.22
N PRO A 42 0.91 -4.50 -20.83
CA PRO A 42 0.69 -5.94 -20.65
C PRO A 42 1.82 -6.81 -21.20
N ASP A 43 2.61 -6.29 -22.15
CA ASP A 43 3.71 -7.01 -22.81
C ASP A 43 5.07 -6.79 -22.11
N GLN A 44 5.10 -6.15 -20.96
CA GLN A 44 6.32 -5.90 -20.20
C GLN A 44 6.98 -7.21 -19.75
N GLN A 45 8.05 -7.60 -20.44
CA GLN A 45 8.91 -8.72 -20.03
C GLN A 45 9.70 -8.34 -18.77
N HIS A 46 9.73 -9.22 -17.75
CA HIS A 46 10.49 -9.05 -16.49
C HIS A 46 9.96 -7.95 -15.55
N ARG A 47 8.77 -8.17 -14.99
CA ARG A 47 8.27 -7.34 -13.88
C ARG A 47 9.09 -7.60 -12.61
N ALA A 48 9.85 -6.60 -12.15
CA ALA A 48 10.36 -6.57 -10.78
C ALA A 48 9.31 -5.95 -9.84
N ALA A 49 8.99 -6.62 -8.73
CA ALA A 49 8.16 -6.05 -7.68
C ALA A 49 8.87 -4.83 -7.07
N THR A 50 8.14 -3.76 -6.78
CA THR A 50 8.72 -2.60 -6.11
C THR A 50 9.03 -2.94 -4.64
N PRO A 51 10.00 -2.25 -3.99
CA PRO A 51 10.26 -2.45 -2.57
C PRO A 51 9.03 -2.23 -1.69
N LEU A 52 8.11 -1.36 -2.10
CA LEU A 52 6.87 -1.09 -1.40
C LEU A 52 5.86 -2.23 -1.53
N GLU A 53 5.75 -2.86 -2.71
CA GLU A 53 4.96 -4.07 -2.91
C GLU A 53 5.49 -5.22 -2.04
N LEU A 54 6.82 -5.42 -2.01
CA LEU A 54 7.44 -6.45 -1.17
C LEU A 54 7.21 -6.21 0.33
N LEU A 55 7.26 -4.94 0.78
CA LEU A 55 6.94 -4.60 2.16
C LEU A 55 5.47 -4.91 2.48
N PHE A 56 4.57 -4.58 1.56
CA PHE A 56 3.14 -4.89 1.70
C PHE A 56 2.92 -6.41 1.82
N ASP A 57 3.51 -7.20 0.94
CA ASP A 57 3.41 -8.65 0.96
C ASP A 57 3.94 -9.24 2.28
N LEU A 58 5.10 -8.73 2.77
CA LEU A 58 5.69 -9.19 4.03
C LEU A 58 4.76 -8.98 5.23
N ILE A 59 4.05 -7.87 5.29
CA ILE A 59 3.11 -7.58 6.37
C ILE A 59 1.93 -8.56 6.35
N PHE A 60 1.43 -8.92 5.18
CA PHE A 60 0.40 -9.95 5.06
C PHE A 60 0.89 -11.34 5.49
N VAL A 61 2.12 -11.69 5.16
CA VAL A 61 2.74 -12.93 5.65
C VAL A 61 2.77 -12.96 7.17
N VAL A 62 3.17 -11.85 7.82
CA VAL A 62 3.18 -11.73 9.29
C VAL A 62 1.77 -11.84 9.86
N ALA A 63 0.78 -11.17 9.28
CA ALA A 63 -0.61 -11.25 9.73
C ALA A 63 -1.17 -12.69 9.64
N ILE A 64 -0.93 -13.37 8.51
CA ILE A 64 -1.35 -14.78 8.33
C ILE A 64 -0.62 -15.70 9.30
N ALA A 65 0.67 -15.47 9.56
CA ALA A 65 1.43 -16.24 10.56
C ALA A 65 0.86 -16.04 11.96
N THR A 66 0.45 -14.82 12.32
CA THR A 66 -0.22 -14.52 13.59
C THR A 66 -1.54 -15.31 13.72
N ALA A 67 -2.36 -15.32 12.67
CA ALA A 67 -3.59 -16.12 12.67
C ALA A 67 -3.30 -17.63 12.81
N GLY A 68 -2.28 -18.12 12.12
CA GLY A 68 -1.82 -19.52 12.22
C GLY A 68 -1.36 -19.89 13.63
N GLN A 69 -0.67 -18.97 14.33
CA GLN A 69 -0.27 -19.18 15.73
C GLN A 69 -1.49 -19.30 16.65
N GLN A 70 -2.52 -18.47 16.48
CA GLN A 70 -3.74 -18.58 17.30
C GLN A 70 -4.46 -19.90 17.05
N LEU A 71 -4.56 -20.35 15.80
CA LEU A 71 -5.12 -21.67 15.48
C LEU A 71 -4.29 -22.80 16.11
N HIS A 72 -2.97 -22.71 16.06
CA HIS A 72 -2.08 -23.70 16.68
C HIS A 72 -2.30 -23.79 18.20
N HIS A 73 -2.46 -22.67 18.91
CA HIS A 73 -2.80 -22.65 20.34
C HIS A 73 -4.14 -23.33 20.59
N ALA A 74 -5.16 -23.04 19.80
CA ALA A 74 -6.48 -23.67 19.93
C ALA A 74 -6.44 -25.19 19.68
N ILE A 75 -5.55 -25.69 18.81
CA ILE A 75 -5.34 -27.12 18.58
C ILE A 75 -4.76 -27.78 19.83
N ILE A 76 -3.75 -27.19 20.46
CA ILE A 76 -3.11 -27.71 21.68
C ILE A 76 -4.13 -27.78 22.81
N GLU A 77 -5.03 -26.81 22.91
CA GLU A 77 -6.08 -26.73 23.93
C GLU A 77 -7.32 -27.59 23.61
N ASN A 78 -7.30 -28.38 22.53
CA ASN A 78 -8.42 -29.19 22.01
C ASN A 78 -9.70 -28.40 21.66
N HIS A 79 -9.55 -27.11 21.29
CA HIS A 79 -10.63 -26.22 20.87
C HIS A 79 -10.68 -25.97 19.36
N LEU A 80 -10.12 -26.87 18.54
CA LEU A 80 -9.99 -26.70 17.08
C LEU A 80 -11.32 -26.31 16.41
N TRP A 81 -12.39 -27.04 16.69
CA TRP A 81 -13.67 -26.84 15.99
C TRP A 81 -14.32 -25.49 16.31
N HIS A 82 -13.99 -24.92 17.45
CA HIS A 82 -14.45 -23.58 17.82
C HIS A 82 -13.60 -22.48 17.14
N ALA A 83 -12.29 -22.67 17.03
CA ALA A 83 -11.36 -21.71 16.47
C ALA A 83 -11.31 -21.72 14.94
N LEU A 84 -11.65 -22.84 14.31
CA LEU A 84 -11.56 -22.99 12.85
C LEU A 84 -12.40 -22.00 12.05
N PRO A 85 -13.68 -21.71 12.40
CA PRO A 85 -14.45 -20.69 11.71
C PRO A 85 -13.81 -19.30 11.80
N SER A 86 -13.33 -18.90 12.97
CA SER A 86 -12.64 -17.62 13.19
C SER A 86 -11.38 -17.52 12.36
N TYR A 87 -10.59 -18.60 12.30
CA TYR A 87 -9.41 -18.65 11.45
C TYR A 87 -9.76 -18.47 9.98
N LEU A 88 -10.77 -19.18 9.48
CA LEU A 88 -11.18 -19.09 8.07
C LEU A 88 -11.69 -17.69 7.72
N MET A 89 -12.45 -17.04 8.61
CA MET A 89 -12.92 -15.66 8.42
C MET A 89 -11.74 -14.66 8.35
N VAL A 90 -10.83 -14.73 9.33
CA VAL A 90 -9.64 -13.88 9.38
C VAL A 90 -8.75 -14.11 8.16
N PHE A 91 -8.47 -15.37 7.83
CA PHE A 91 -7.67 -15.73 6.66
C PHE A 91 -8.28 -15.20 5.37
N PHE A 92 -9.60 -15.38 5.19
CA PHE A 92 -10.29 -14.89 4.00
C PHE A 92 -10.25 -13.36 3.93
N ALA A 93 -10.45 -12.63 5.04
CA ALA A 93 -10.39 -11.19 5.07
C ALA A 93 -8.99 -10.67 4.68
N LEU A 94 -7.93 -11.26 5.24
CA LEU A 94 -6.55 -10.94 4.91
C LEU A 94 -6.24 -11.25 3.44
N TRP A 95 -6.54 -12.47 2.98
CA TRP A 95 -6.29 -12.89 1.61
C TRP A 95 -7.02 -12.01 0.59
N TRP A 96 -8.28 -11.69 0.85
CA TRP A 96 -9.08 -10.85 -0.02
C TRP A 96 -8.57 -9.41 -0.07
N ALA A 97 -8.11 -8.87 1.06
CA ALA A 97 -7.49 -7.55 1.12
C ALA A 97 -6.21 -7.50 0.28
N TRP A 98 -5.32 -8.48 0.47
CA TRP A 98 -4.09 -8.62 -0.30
C TRP A 98 -4.33 -8.75 -1.81
N MET A 99 -5.25 -9.62 -2.20
CA MET A 99 -5.61 -9.87 -3.60
C MET A 99 -6.05 -8.59 -4.31
N ASN A 100 -6.91 -7.77 -3.67
CA ASN A 100 -7.41 -6.54 -4.27
C ASN A 100 -6.30 -5.50 -4.48
N PHE A 101 -5.37 -5.37 -3.53
CA PHE A 101 -4.20 -4.51 -3.71
C PHE A 101 -3.30 -5.01 -4.84
N SER A 102 -3.00 -6.31 -4.88
CA SER A 102 -2.16 -6.92 -5.89
C SER A 102 -2.73 -6.73 -7.31
N TRP A 103 -4.05 -6.81 -7.46
CA TRP A 103 -4.71 -6.50 -8.73
C TRP A 103 -4.54 -5.03 -9.13
N PHE A 104 -4.71 -4.10 -8.19
CA PHE A 104 -4.49 -2.68 -8.47
C PHE A 104 -3.03 -2.41 -8.87
N ALA A 105 -2.07 -2.91 -8.10
CA ALA A 105 -0.64 -2.77 -8.36
C ALA A 105 -0.19 -3.43 -9.68
N SER A 106 -0.92 -4.46 -10.12
CA SER A 106 -0.68 -5.11 -11.42
C SER A 106 -1.23 -4.31 -12.60
N ALA A 107 -2.32 -3.56 -12.39
CA ALA A 107 -2.98 -2.80 -13.45
C ALA A 107 -2.31 -1.45 -13.74
N TYR A 108 -1.69 -0.82 -12.74
CA TYR A 108 -1.14 0.51 -12.83
C TYR A 108 0.33 0.55 -12.40
N ASP A 109 1.17 1.14 -13.27
CA ASP A 109 2.58 1.39 -12.94
C ASP A 109 2.72 2.83 -12.47
N ASN A 110 2.70 3.02 -11.15
CA ASN A 110 2.84 4.33 -10.59
C ASN A 110 3.70 4.31 -9.32
N ASP A 111 4.72 5.15 -9.28
CA ASP A 111 5.61 5.30 -8.13
C ASP A 111 5.69 6.78 -7.73
N ASP A 112 4.51 7.42 -7.60
CA ASP A 112 4.41 8.80 -7.15
C ASP A 112 4.14 8.90 -5.63
N ALA A 113 4.31 10.09 -5.07
CA ALA A 113 4.16 10.33 -3.64
C ALA A 113 2.76 9.94 -3.11
N LEU A 114 1.69 10.21 -3.90
CA LEU A 114 0.34 9.88 -3.48
C LEU A 114 0.08 8.37 -3.49
N TYR A 115 0.59 7.64 -4.49
CA TYR A 115 0.52 6.18 -4.51
C TYR A 115 1.22 5.59 -3.28
N ARG A 116 2.44 6.05 -2.99
CA ARG A 116 3.20 5.61 -1.82
C ARG A 116 2.47 5.90 -0.52
N CYS A 117 1.94 7.13 -0.34
CA CYS A 117 1.15 7.47 0.85
C CYS A 117 -0.08 6.57 1.01
N LEU A 118 -0.87 6.36 -0.05
CA LEU A 118 -2.06 5.49 0.03
C LEU A 118 -1.69 4.04 0.30
N THR A 119 -0.57 3.55 -0.25
CA THR A 119 -0.07 2.21 0.06
C THR A 119 0.40 2.12 1.51
N PHE A 120 1.07 3.15 2.06
CA PHE A 120 1.40 3.19 3.49
C PHE A 120 0.15 3.20 4.38
N VAL A 121 -0.90 3.91 4.01
CA VAL A 121 -2.19 3.84 4.74
C VAL A 121 -2.76 2.43 4.72
N GLN A 122 -2.67 1.71 3.59
CA GLN A 122 -3.09 0.30 3.53
C GLN A 122 -2.21 -0.60 4.41
N ILE A 123 -0.90 -0.37 4.43
CA ILE A 123 0.04 -1.06 5.32
C ILE A 123 -0.35 -0.86 6.79
N VAL A 124 -0.63 0.38 7.21
CA VAL A 124 -1.12 0.67 8.57
C VAL A 124 -2.43 -0.06 8.85
N GLY A 125 -3.38 -0.04 7.91
CA GLY A 125 -4.63 -0.78 8.05
C GLY A 125 -4.42 -2.28 8.25
N SER A 126 -3.49 -2.90 7.50
CA SER A 126 -3.16 -4.33 7.65
C SER A 126 -2.47 -4.65 8.98
N LEU A 127 -1.65 -3.74 9.51
CA LEU A 127 -1.07 -3.88 10.86
C LEU A 127 -2.14 -3.78 11.95
N VAL A 128 -3.13 -2.88 11.79
CA VAL A 128 -4.28 -2.81 12.70
C VAL A 128 -5.08 -4.11 12.65
N MET A 129 -5.34 -4.66 11.45
CA MET A 129 -5.98 -5.98 11.32
C MET A 129 -5.18 -7.06 12.07
N ALA A 130 -3.86 -7.13 11.86
CA ALA A 130 -3.00 -8.10 12.52
C ALA A 130 -3.03 -7.98 14.04
N ALA A 131 -3.09 -6.75 14.58
CA ALA A 131 -3.20 -6.51 16.01
C ALA A 131 -4.54 -7.00 16.60
N GLY A 132 -5.63 -6.98 15.83
CA GLY A 132 -6.95 -7.49 16.28
C GLY A 132 -7.12 -9.00 16.21
N ILE A 133 -6.19 -9.74 15.56
CA ILE A 133 -6.33 -11.20 15.41
C ILE A 133 -6.47 -11.94 16.76
N PRO A 134 -5.67 -11.67 17.80
CA PRO A 134 -5.81 -12.36 19.08
C PRO A 134 -7.18 -12.19 19.73
N ASP A 135 -7.81 -11.03 19.60
CA ASP A 135 -9.11 -10.74 20.21
C ASP A 135 -10.24 -11.53 19.56
N VAL A 136 -10.15 -11.79 18.26
CA VAL A 136 -11.10 -12.68 17.57
C VAL A 136 -11.06 -14.08 18.15
N PHE A 137 -9.90 -14.61 18.48
CA PHE A 137 -9.78 -15.97 19.02
C PHE A 137 -10.14 -16.05 20.51
N ARG A 138 -9.95 -14.95 21.27
CA ARG A 138 -10.27 -14.90 22.71
C ARG A 138 -11.73 -14.64 23.00
N SER A 139 -12.32 -13.68 22.31
CA SER A 139 -13.63 -13.10 22.63
C SER A 139 -14.60 -13.03 21.45
N GLN A 140 -14.22 -13.50 20.27
CA GLN A 140 -14.97 -13.35 19.02
C GLN A 140 -15.21 -11.87 18.68
N ASP A 141 -14.29 -10.98 19.08
CA ASP A 141 -14.35 -9.56 18.81
C ASP A 141 -13.62 -9.24 17.52
N PHE A 142 -14.35 -8.75 16.53
CA PHE A 142 -13.85 -8.37 15.20
C PHE A 142 -13.64 -6.87 15.02
N ASP A 143 -13.95 -6.04 15.99
CA ASP A 143 -14.00 -4.58 15.85
C ASP A 143 -12.67 -4.02 15.31
N VAL A 144 -11.54 -4.43 15.88
CA VAL A 144 -10.22 -3.96 15.47
C VAL A 144 -9.88 -4.42 14.05
N ILE A 145 -10.23 -5.65 13.68
CA ILE A 145 -10.04 -6.16 12.31
C ILE A 145 -10.89 -5.38 11.33
N ILE A 146 -12.14 -5.09 11.66
CA ILE A 146 -13.06 -4.31 10.81
C ILE A 146 -12.50 -2.89 10.60
N ILE A 147 -12.02 -2.23 11.65
CA ILE A 147 -11.41 -0.89 11.55
C ILE A 147 -10.20 -0.92 10.61
N GLY A 148 -9.28 -1.86 10.79
CA GLY A 148 -8.12 -2.02 9.91
C GLY A 148 -8.52 -2.27 8.45
N TYR A 149 -9.53 -3.12 8.25
CA TYR A 149 -10.07 -3.44 6.94
C TYR A 149 -10.69 -2.21 6.25
N VAL A 150 -11.48 -1.40 6.99
CA VAL A 150 -12.06 -0.15 6.48
C VAL A 150 -10.97 0.84 6.06
N ILE A 151 -9.92 1.03 6.88
CA ILE A 151 -8.80 1.90 6.55
C ILE A 151 -8.17 1.48 5.20
N MET A 152 -7.90 0.19 5.03
CA MET A 152 -7.35 -0.34 3.78
C MET A 152 -8.28 -0.09 2.58
N ARG A 153 -9.57 -0.35 2.75
CA ARG A 153 -10.57 -0.19 1.68
C ARG A 153 -10.73 1.26 1.25
N MET A 154 -10.74 2.19 2.18
CA MET A 154 -10.82 3.63 1.86
C MET A 154 -9.61 4.09 1.04
N ALA A 155 -8.41 3.65 1.40
CA ALA A 155 -7.21 3.96 0.62
C ALA A 155 -7.27 3.33 -0.78
N LEU A 156 -7.71 2.08 -0.91
CA LEU A 156 -7.83 1.40 -2.20
C LEU A 156 -8.91 2.03 -3.09
N VAL A 157 -10.08 2.40 -2.54
CA VAL A 157 -11.13 3.13 -3.26
C VAL A 157 -10.57 4.44 -3.81
N THR A 158 -9.81 5.18 -3.00
CA THR A 158 -9.15 6.42 -3.43
C THR A 158 -8.20 6.18 -4.60
N GLN A 159 -7.45 5.08 -4.59
CA GLN A 159 -6.59 4.69 -5.72
C GLN A 159 -7.40 4.37 -6.98
N TRP A 160 -8.50 3.63 -6.89
CA TRP A 160 -9.37 3.33 -8.02
C TRP A 160 -10.09 4.57 -8.58
N LEU A 161 -10.55 5.48 -7.72
CA LEU A 161 -11.14 6.76 -8.15
C LEU A 161 -10.12 7.64 -8.86
N ARG A 162 -8.88 7.62 -8.40
CA ARG A 162 -7.78 8.30 -9.07
C ARG A 162 -7.49 7.69 -10.44
N ALA A 163 -7.49 6.36 -10.54
CA ALA A 163 -7.35 5.65 -11.81
C ALA A 163 -8.46 6.04 -12.80
N ALA A 164 -9.72 6.07 -12.34
CA ALA A 164 -10.86 6.48 -13.15
C ALA A 164 -10.74 7.92 -13.69
N LYS A 165 -10.04 8.80 -12.96
CA LYS A 165 -9.81 10.20 -13.39
C LYS A 165 -8.72 10.30 -14.46
N HIS A 166 -7.66 9.49 -14.37
CA HIS A 166 -6.50 9.61 -15.25
C HIS A 166 -6.50 8.66 -16.45
N ASP A 167 -7.30 7.60 -16.40
CA ASP A 167 -7.45 6.61 -17.48
C ASP A 167 -8.89 6.62 -18.03
N PRO A 168 -9.17 7.42 -19.08
CA PRO A 168 -10.51 7.50 -19.68
C PRO A 168 -10.98 6.17 -20.30
N GLU A 169 -10.07 5.36 -20.84
CA GLU A 169 -10.40 4.10 -21.51
C GLU A 169 -10.93 3.06 -20.52
N ARG A 170 -10.34 3.00 -19.32
CA ARG A 170 -10.71 2.04 -18.26
C ARG A 170 -11.55 2.65 -17.15
N ARG A 171 -12.03 3.88 -17.32
CA ARG A 171 -12.83 4.64 -16.33
C ARG A 171 -14.01 3.84 -15.79
N VAL A 172 -14.79 3.22 -16.66
CA VAL A 172 -15.98 2.44 -16.26
C VAL A 172 -15.59 1.27 -15.39
N THR A 173 -14.52 0.57 -15.74
CA THR A 173 -13.98 -0.56 -14.96
C THR A 173 -13.49 -0.09 -13.59
N ALA A 174 -12.74 1.01 -13.53
CA ALA A 174 -12.24 1.56 -12.27
C ALA A 174 -13.38 1.98 -11.32
N TYR A 175 -14.45 2.60 -11.84
CA TYR A 175 -15.64 2.90 -11.03
C TYR A 175 -16.36 1.65 -10.55
N ARG A 176 -16.48 0.62 -11.38
CA ARG A 176 -17.09 -0.66 -10.97
C ARG A 176 -16.32 -1.31 -9.82
N TYR A 177 -14.98 -1.29 -9.87
CA TYR A 177 -14.16 -1.77 -8.75
C TYR A 177 -14.36 -0.93 -7.49
N ALA A 178 -14.31 0.41 -7.59
CA ALA A 178 -14.52 1.29 -6.44
C ALA A 178 -15.89 1.07 -5.79
N ILE A 179 -16.96 1.01 -6.59
CA ILE A 179 -18.32 0.77 -6.11
C ILE A 179 -18.44 -0.65 -5.52
N GLY A 180 -17.90 -1.68 -6.19
CA GLY A 180 -17.91 -3.05 -5.69
C GLY A 180 -17.25 -3.18 -4.32
N ILE A 181 -16.09 -2.53 -4.11
CA ILE A 181 -15.39 -2.50 -2.83
C ILE A 181 -16.28 -1.87 -1.75
N VAL A 182 -16.93 -0.73 -2.04
CA VAL A 182 -17.81 -0.05 -1.08
C VAL A 182 -19.04 -0.90 -0.74
N LEU A 183 -19.69 -1.51 -1.74
CA LEU A 183 -20.86 -2.36 -1.52
C LEU A 183 -20.53 -3.58 -0.67
N VAL A 184 -19.41 -4.25 -0.94
CA VAL A 184 -18.96 -5.38 -0.12
C VAL A 184 -18.63 -4.94 1.30
N GLN A 185 -18.08 -3.73 1.48
CA GLN A 185 -17.75 -3.21 2.82
C GLN A 185 -19.01 -2.93 3.66
N ILE A 186 -20.13 -2.52 3.04
CA ILE A 186 -21.41 -2.31 3.75
C ILE A 186 -22.04 -3.64 4.15
N GLY A 187 -21.76 -4.72 3.43
CA GLY A 187 -22.28 -6.06 3.71
C GLY A 187 -21.52 -6.84 4.79
N TRP A 188 -20.40 -6.30 5.24
CA TRP A 188 -19.59 -6.84 6.35
C TRP A 188 -19.94 -6.16 7.65
#